data_c557b32899471657c03aa2cd6fbd59e7
#
_entry.id   c557b32899471657c03aa2cd6fbd59e7
#
_cell.length_a   1.000
_cell.length_b   1.000
_cell.length_c   1.000
_cell.angle_alpha   90.00
_cell.angle_beta   90.00
_cell.angle_gamma   90.00
#
_symmetry.space_group_name_H-M   'P 1'
#
loop_
_entity.id
_entity.type
_entity.pdbx_description
1 polymer ?
#
loop_
_entity_poly.entity_id
_entity_poly.type
_entity_poly.pdbx_seq_one_letter_code
_entity_poly.pdbx_strand_id
1 'polypeptide(L)'
;MQKTNAVPVTILCIAPILILFTIILSILYGAKSIDAETVWNALFHFDSSDVNHNIIITSRLPRVVAALLVGAFLAISGALMQGMTRNYLASPSIMGVTDGAAFVITLSMIFLPGMSSIGRVLCSMIGSALGAGIVFGFGSLLQNGLSPVRLAIIGTVIGTFLSSVSAAMASYFQISQNVSFWFNAKLDQVDPNIIKITIPFGIIGIILALLISKSITILSLGEEVSINLGQRTKLVKAMAILSVIFLTGTAVALVGKVGFVGLIIPHITRFIIGVDYKWILPCAGVIGGVFLALCDVLSRFVNYPFETPIGVVTSLIGIPFFLYLIRTRGGERHA
;
A
#
# COMPACT_ATOMS: atom_id res chain seq x y z
N MET A 1 -3.76 0.27 -31.04
CA MET A 1 -4.99 1.01 -30.77
C MET A 1 -4.73 1.99 -29.63
N GLN A 2 -4.73 3.30 -29.91
CA GLN A 2 -4.78 4.32 -28.86
C GLN A 2 -6.11 4.15 -28.13
N LYS A 3 -6.09 3.55 -26.93
CA LYS A 3 -7.25 3.65 -26.04
C LYS A 3 -7.44 5.13 -25.76
N THR A 4 -8.56 5.66 -26.21
CA THR A 4 -8.93 7.05 -25.99
C THR A 4 -8.77 7.41 -24.52
N ASN A 5 -8.28 8.62 -24.20
CA ASN A 5 -8.16 9.13 -22.82
C ASN A 5 -9.50 9.15 -22.05
N ALA A 6 -10.58 8.70 -22.68
CA ALA A 6 -11.92 8.63 -22.10
C ALA A 6 -11.99 7.72 -20.87
N VAL A 7 -11.42 6.52 -20.92
CA VAL A 7 -11.52 5.55 -19.81
C VAL A 7 -10.85 6.06 -18.51
N PRO A 8 -9.58 6.51 -18.51
CA PRO A 8 -8.98 7.05 -17.29
C PRO A 8 -9.69 8.31 -16.78
N VAL A 9 -10.12 9.19 -17.67
CA VAL A 9 -10.89 10.38 -17.29
C VAL A 9 -12.22 9.98 -16.64
N THR A 10 -12.94 9.01 -17.21
CA THR A 10 -14.19 8.50 -16.63
C THR A 10 -13.96 7.93 -15.23
N ILE A 11 -12.90 7.13 -15.01
CA ILE A 11 -12.56 6.57 -13.68
C ILE A 11 -12.33 7.71 -12.68
N LEU A 12 -11.57 8.74 -13.06
CA LEU A 12 -11.27 9.86 -12.18
C LEU A 12 -12.49 10.75 -11.91
N CYS A 13 -13.38 10.91 -12.88
CA CYS A 13 -14.64 11.65 -12.70
C CYS A 13 -15.62 10.91 -11.79
N ILE A 14 -15.66 9.57 -11.85
CA ILE A 14 -16.52 8.74 -10.99
C ILE A 14 -15.89 8.52 -9.61
N ALA A 15 -14.57 8.71 -9.47
CA ALA A 15 -13.83 8.47 -8.23
C ALA A 15 -14.46 9.10 -6.97
N PRO A 16 -14.89 10.39 -6.97
CA PRO A 16 -15.52 10.99 -5.79
C PRO A 16 -16.80 10.24 -5.36
N ILE A 17 -17.59 9.79 -6.33
CA ILE A 17 -18.83 9.03 -6.08
C ILE A 17 -18.51 7.67 -5.47
N LEU A 18 -17.50 6.95 -6.04
CA LEU A 18 -17.08 5.65 -5.53
C LEU A 18 -16.48 5.75 -4.12
N ILE A 19 -15.68 6.77 -3.87
CA ILE A 19 -15.10 7.02 -2.55
C ILE A 19 -16.19 7.32 -1.54
N LEU A 20 -17.12 8.23 -1.88
CA LEU A 20 -18.24 8.57 -0.99
C LEU A 20 -19.11 7.35 -0.69
N PHE A 21 -19.45 6.56 -1.72
CA PHE A 21 -20.21 5.32 -1.57
C PHE A 21 -19.50 4.34 -0.63
N THR A 22 -18.20 4.18 -0.77
CA THR A 22 -17.38 3.30 0.07
C THR A 22 -17.31 3.79 1.52
N ILE A 23 -17.22 5.11 1.72
CA ILE A 23 -17.28 5.73 3.05
C ILE A 23 -18.63 5.44 3.70
N ILE A 24 -19.74 5.68 3.00
CA ILE A 24 -21.09 5.44 3.49
C ILE A 24 -21.26 3.95 3.86
N LEU A 25 -20.87 3.03 2.97
CA LEU A 25 -20.92 1.59 3.27
C LEU A 25 -20.13 1.23 4.53
N SER A 26 -18.91 1.75 4.66
CA SER A 26 -18.05 1.45 5.80
C SER A 26 -18.59 2.02 7.12
N ILE A 27 -19.31 3.14 7.07
CA ILE A 27 -19.93 3.75 8.27
C ILE A 27 -21.21 3.02 8.65
N LEU A 28 -22.07 2.65 7.71
CA LEU A 28 -23.33 1.97 7.97
C LEU A 28 -23.11 0.54 8.49
N TYR A 29 -22.21 -0.21 7.84
CA TYR A 29 -22.00 -1.63 8.12
C TYR A 29 -20.77 -1.87 9.00
N GLY A 30 -20.97 -2.58 10.11
CA GLY A 30 -19.92 -2.95 11.07
C GLY A 30 -20.42 -4.04 12.01
N ALA A 31 -19.72 -4.30 13.12
CA ALA A 31 -20.17 -5.24 14.16
C ALA A 31 -21.57 -4.87 14.73
N LYS A 32 -21.90 -3.58 14.71
CA LYS A 32 -23.24 -3.05 14.99
C LYS A 32 -23.70 -2.28 13.75
N SER A 33 -24.88 -2.56 13.21
CA SER A 33 -25.48 -1.73 12.16
C SER A 33 -25.93 -0.40 12.76
N ILE A 34 -25.65 0.70 12.06
CA ILE A 34 -26.09 2.05 12.42
C ILE A 34 -26.95 2.54 11.25
N ASP A 35 -28.10 3.11 11.57
CA ASP A 35 -29.03 3.64 10.58
C ASP A 35 -28.50 4.94 9.94
N ALA A 36 -29.01 5.23 8.75
CA ALA A 36 -28.53 6.38 7.98
C ALA A 36 -28.86 7.72 8.61
N GLU A 37 -29.95 7.81 9.36
CA GLU A 37 -30.35 9.02 10.08
C GLU A 37 -29.34 9.35 11.19
N THR A 38 -28.94 8.34 11.97
CA THR A 38 -27.88 8.49 12.99
C THR A 38 -26.54 8.90 12.37
N VAL A 39 -26.19 8.35 11.20
CA VAL A 39 -24.97 8.75 10.49
C VAL A 39 -25.04 10.22 10.05
N TRP A 40 -26.19 10.66 9.52
CA TRP A 40 -26.40 12.04 9.14
C TRP A 40 -26.26 12.97 10.33
N ASN A 41 -26.94 12.63 11.45
CA ASN A 41 -26.90 13.42 12.68
C ASN A 41 -25.49 13.47 13.28
N ALA A 42 -24.74 12.36 13.27
CA ALA A 42 -23.36 12.33 13.74
C ALA A 42 -22.42 13.25 12.95
N LEU A 43 -22.65 13.40 11.63
CA LEU A 43 -21.80 14.23 10.77
C LEU A 43 -22.15 15.72 10.83
N PHE A 44 -23.45 16.08 10.98
CA PHE A 44 -23.91 17.47 10.89
C PHE A 44 -24.43 18.05 12.20
N HIS A 45 -24.84 17.20 13.15
CA HIS A 45 -25.39 17.56 14.45
C HIS A 45 -24.76 16.70 15.55
N PHE A 46 -23.42 16.71 15.62
CA PHE A 46 -22.67 15.84 16.54
C PHE A 46 -23.06 16.10 17.99
N ASP A 47 -23.48 15.04 18.70
CA ASP A 47 -23.72 15.01 20.13
C ASP A 47 -22.71 14.08 20.81
N SER A 48 -21.88 14.64 21.67
CA SER A 48 -20.85 13.90 22.41
C SER A 48 -21.43 12.93 23.46
N SER A 49 -22.71 13.09 23.83
CA SER A 49 -23.40 12.18 24.76
C SER A 49 -23.92 10.92 24.05
N ASP A 50 -24.11 10.95 22.73
CA ASP A 50 -24.54 9.79 21.95
C ASP A 50 -23.36 8.87 21.63
N VAL A 51 -23.45 7.62 22.08
CA VAL A 51 -22.44 6.58 21.86
C VAL A 51 -22.28 6.27 20.38
N ASN A 52 -23.35 6.27 19.57
CA ASN A 52 -23.27 5.98 18.14
C ASN A 52 -22.54 7.10 17.38
N HIS A 53 -22.78 8.38 17.74
CA HIS A 53 -22.06 9.52 17.17
C HIS A 53 -20.56 9.40 17.45
N ASN A 54 -20.18 9.07 18.68
CA ASN A 54 -18.79 8.84 19.05
C ASN A 54 -18.17 7.69 18.24
N ILE A 55 -18.86 6.55 18.11
CA ILE A 55 -18.38 5.41 17.30
C ILE A 55 -18.13 5.84 15.84
N ILE A 56 -19.01 6.63 15.26
CA ILE A 56 -18.87 7.09 13.87
C ILE A 56 -17.64 7.97 13.71
N ILE A 57 -17.50 8.99 14.55
CA ILE A 57 -16.46 10.02 14.38
C ILE A 57 -15.09 9.54 14.84
N THR A 58 -15.00 8.77 15.93
CA THR A 58 -13.71 8.38 16.52
C THR A 58 -13.18 7.04 16.04
N SER A 59 -14.05 6.17 15.48
CA SER A 59 -13.65 4.83 15.04
C SER A 59 -13.92 4.60 13.56
N ARG A 60 -15.17 4.66 13.09
CA ARG A 60 -15.53 4.25 11.74
C ARG A 60 -14.99 5.17 10.64
N LEU A 61 -15.11 6.47 10.83
CA LEU A 61 -14.63 7.46 9.88
C LEU A 61 -13.10 7.44 9.75
N PRO A 62 -12.30 7.47 10.83
CA PRO A 62 -10.84 7.30 10.73
C PRO A 62 -10.45 5.98 10.08
N ARG A 63 -11.14 4.90 10.37
CA ARG A 63 -10.89 3.57 9.81
C ARG A 63 -11.02 3.54 8.29
N VAL A 64 -12.12 4.06 7.73
CA VAL A 64 -12.31 4.08 6.27
C VAL A 64 -11.34 5.03 5.58
N VAL A 65 -11.03 6.18 6.20
CA VAL A 65 -10.03 7.12 5.68
C VAL A 65 -8.64 6.45 5.63
N ALA A 66 -8.26 5.74 6.68
CA ALA A 66 -7.00 4.99 6.70
C ALA A 66 -6.98 3.89 5.63
N ALA A 67 -8.07 3.14 5.44
CA ALA A 67 -8.17 2.13 4.39
C ALA A 67 -8.00 2.74 3.00
N LEU A 68 -8.68 3.85 2.70
CA LEU A 68 -8.58 4.57 1.44
C LEU A 68 -7.14 5.05 1.18
N LEU A 69 -6.50 5.67 2.18
CA LEU A 69 -5.13 6.17 2.07
C LEU A 69 -4.12 5.02 1.86
N VAL A 70 -4.17 3.99 2.70
CA VAL A 70 -3.25 2.85 2.62
C VAL A 70 -3.40 2.12 1.29
N GLY A 71 -4.65 1.87 0.85
CA GLY A 71 -4.92 1.25 -0.44
C GLY A 71 -4.35 2.07 -1.61
N ALA A 72 -4.55 3.38 -1.59
CA ALA A 72 -3.99 4.29 -2.60
C ALA A 72 -2.46 4.29 -2.58
N PHE A 73 -1.85 4.42 -1.41
CA PHE A 73 -0.38 4.46 -1.26
C PHE A 73 0.28 3.16 -1.74
N LEU A 74 -0.25 2.01 -1.35
CA LEU A 74 0.29 0.72 -1.75
C LEU A 74 0.10 0.47 -3.25
N ALA A 75 -1.04 0.85 -3.83
CA ALA A 75 -1.29 0.71 -5.26
C ALA A 75 -0.36 1.59 -6.10
N ILE A 76 -0.17 2.86 -5.73
CA ILE A 76 0.76 3.76 -6.41
C ILE A 76 2.21 3.24 -6.28
N SER A 77 2.62 2.84 -5.07
CA SER A 77 3.94 2.26 -4.83
C SER A 77 4.18 1.01 -5.68
N GLY A 78 3.19 0.13 -5.74
CA GLY A 78 3.24 -1.06 -6.57
C GLY A 78 3.37 -0.73 -8.07
N ALA A 79 2.61 0.25 -8.56
CA ALA A 79 2.69 0.71 -9.94
C ALA A 79 4.09 1.24 -10.28
N LEU A 80 4.68 2.07 -9.41
CA LEU A 80 6.06 2.56 -9.59
C LEU A 80 7.07 1.42 -9.61
N MET A 81 6.97 0.47 -8.67
CA MET A 81 7.86 -0.69 -8.62
C MET A 81 7.77 -1.53 -9.89
N GLN A 82 6.55 -1.82 -10.36
CA GLN A 82 6.33 -2.57 -11.59
C GLN A 82 6.88 -1.86 -12.83
N GLY A 83 6.71 -0.54 -12.92
CA GLY A 83 7.23 0.27 -14.02
C GLY A 83 8.76 0.36 -14.03
N MET A 84 9.34 0.63 -12.86
CA MET A 84 10.78 0.78 -12.70
C MET A 84 11.54 -0.52 -12.95
N THR A 85 10.99 -1.64 -12.47
CA THR A 85 11.63 -2.96 -12.60
C THR A 85 11.22 -3.71 -13.86
N ARG A 86 10.25 -3.21 -14.62
CA ARG A 86 9.64 -3.89 -15.79
C ARG A 86 9.16 -5.31 -15.43
N ASN A 87 8.71 -5.46 -14.19
CA ASN A 87 8.22 -6.72 -13.66
C ASN A 87 6.82 -6.52 -13.06
N TYR A 88 5.84 -7.12 -13.67
CA TYR A 88 4.44 -7.03 -13.22
C TYR A 88 4.18 -7.69 -11.85
N LEU A 89 5.12 -8.48 -11.37
CA LEU A 89 5.07 -9.15 -10.07
C LEU A 89 5.80 -8.35 -8.98
N ALA A 90 6.42 -7.22 -9.33
CA ALA A 90 7.10 -6.38 -8.35
C ALA A 90 6.09 -5.68 -7.44
N SER A 91 6.38 -5.69 -6.14
CA SER A 91 5.65 -4.95 -5.14
C SER A 91 6.61 -4.47 -4.04
N PRO A 92 6.26 -3.45 -3.26
CA PRO A 92 7.09 -3.01 -2.13
C PRO A 92 7.40 -4.13 -1.13
N SER A 93 6.46 -5.06 -0.93
CA SER A 93 6.65 -6.20 -0.02
C SER A 93 7.72 -7.17 -0.54
N ILE A 94 7.69 -7.52 -1.84
CA ILE A 94 8.68 -8.43 -2.44
C ILE A 94 10.06 -7.79 -2.50
N MET A 95 10.15 -6.46 -2.54
CA MET A 95 11.41 -5.72 -2.59
C MET A 95 11.96 -5.32 -1.21
N GLY A 96 11.47 -5.95 -0.12
CA GLY A 96 11.97 -5.75 1.24
C GLY A 96 11.62 -4.40 1.89
N VAL A 97 10.92 -3.51 1.21
CA VAL A 97 10.57 -2.17 1.71
C VAL A 97 9.65 -2.27 2.93
N THR A 98 8.61 -3.08 2.81
CA THR A 98 7.63 -3.31 3.89
C THR A 98 8.27 -4.06 5.08
N ASP A 99 9.17 -5.02 4.80
CA ASP A 99 9.84 -5.78 5.86
C ASP A 99 10.86 -4.94 6.60
N GLY A 100 11.55 -4.04 5.91
CA GLY A 100 12.42 -3.04 6.51
C GLY A 100 11.66 -2.10 7.45
N ALA A 101 10.50 -1.59 7.01
CA ALA A 101 9.63 -0.77 7.86
C ALA A 101 9.22 -1.52 9.13
N ALA A 102 8.77 -2.76 8.97
CA ALA A 102 8.35 -3.62 10.05
C ALA A 102 9.49 -3.92 11.03
N PHE A 103 10.69 -4.18 10.53
CA PHE A 103 11.88 -4.40 11.35
C PHE A 103 12.18 -3.22 12.26
N VAL A 104 12.28 -2.01 11.70
CA VAL A 104 12.59 -0.81 12.49
C VAL A 104 11.46 -0.46 13.46
N ILE A 105 10.21 -0.68 13.11
CA ILE A 105 9.08 -0.54 14.06
C ILE A 105 9.21 -1.54 15.22
N THR A 106 9.57 -2.80 14.95
CA THR A 106 9.80 -3.78 16.01
C THR A 106 10.92 -3.33 16.96
N LEU A 107 12.04 -2.85 16.40
CA LEU A 107 13.13 -2.26 17.21
C LEU A 107 12.64 -1.07 18.05
N SER A 108 11.83 -0.19 17.44
CA SER A 108 11.31 0.97 18.16
C SER A 108 10.39 0.60 19.33
N MET A 109 9.60 -0.47 19.19
CA MET A 109 8.76 -1.00 20.27
C MET A 109 9.59 -1.54 21.43
N ILE A 110 10.77 -2.11 21.15
CA ILE A 110 11.67 -2.66 22.16
C ILE A 110 12.43 -1.55 22.89
N PHE A 111 13.10 -0.68 22.12
CA PHE A 111 14.07 0.27 22.66
C PHE A 111 13.51 1.64 22.98
N LEU A 112 12.34 1.99 22.43
CA LEU A 112 11.70 3.28 22.59
C LEU A 112 10.20 3.12 22.94
N PRO A 113 9.87 2.38 24.03
CA PRO A 113 8.49 2.23 24.48
C PRO A 113 7.91 3.62 24.80
N GLY A 114 6.74 3.94 24.28
CA GLY A 114 6.12 5.26 24.43
C GLY A 114 6.46 6.29 23.35
N MET A 115 7.08 5.86 22.26
CA MET A 115 7.35 6.72 21.11
C MET A 115 6.07 7.41 20.58
N SER A 116 6.20 8.70 20.26
CA SER A 116 5.11 9.49 19.68
C SER A 116 4.67 8.97 18.31
N SER A 117 3.46 9.34 17.90
CA SER A 117 2.91 8.95 16.59
C SER A 117 3.80 9.39 15.41
N ILE A 118 4.38 10.59 15.48
CA ILE A 118 5.33 11.04 14.45
C ILE A 118 6.62 10.20 14.46
N GLY A 119 7.12 9.82 15.64
CA GLY A 119 8.28 8.95 15.76
C GLY A 119 8.05 7.60 15.09
N ARG A 120 6.87 6.99 15.26
CA ARG A 120 6.49 5.75 14.59
C ARG A 120 6.47 5.88 13.06
N VAL A 121 5.92 6.97 12.54
CA VAL A 121 5.92 7.26 11.09
C VAL A 121 7.35 7.38 10.58
N LEU A 122 8.20 8.15 11.26
CA LEU A 122 9.60 8.31 10.87
C LEU A 122 10.39 6.99 10.94
N CYS A 123 10.20 6.19 11.99
CA CYS A 123 10.81 4.87 12.11
C CYS A 123 10.38 3.94 10.97
N SER A 124 9.09 3.95 10.61
CA SER A 124 8.58 3.18 9.48
C SER A 124 9.23 3.61 8.16
N MET A 125 9.38 4.92 7.93
CA MET A 125 10.03 5.45 6.73
C MET A 125 11.53 5.12 6.68
N ILE A 126 12.23 5.27 7.81
CA ILE A 126 13.65 4.88 7.94
C ILE A 126 13.79 3.37 7.65
N GLY A 127 12.91 2.55 8.21
CA GLY A 127 12.90 1.11 7.96
C GLY A 127 12.64 0.78 6.49
N SER A 128 11.68 1.46 5.85
CA SER A 128 11.43 1.33 4.41
C SER A 128 12.66 1.70 3.58
N ALA A 129 13.34 2.79 3.96
CA ALA A 129 14.58 3.23 3.30
C ALA A 129 15.73 2.23 3.50
N LEU A 130 15.87 1.67 4.70
CA LEU A 130 16.86 0.62 4.99
C LEU A 130 16.59 -0.64 4.18
N GLY A 131 15.35 -1.15 4.15
CA GLY A 131 14.98 -2.32 3.37
C GLY A 131 15.25 -2.13 1.88
N ALA A 132 14.79 -1.02 1.31
CA ALA A 132 15.07 -0.66 -0.07
C ALA A 132 16.59 -0.52 -0.32
N GLY A 133 17.29 0.21 0.56
CA GLY A 133 18.72 0.46 0.45
C GLY A 133 19.56 -0.81 0.44
N ILE A 134 19.23 -1.76 1.32
CA ILE A 134 19.89 -3.07 1.36
C ILE A 134 19.64 -3.84 0.05
N VAL A 135 18.39 -3.96 -0.39
CA VAL A 135 18.02 -4.72 -1.59
C VAL A 135 18.64 -4.13 -2.86
N PHE A 136 18.49 -2.83 -3.06
CA PHE A 136 19.06 -2.17 -4.24
C PHE A 136 20.57 -2.01 -4.15
N GLY A 137 21.13 -1.84 -2.93
CA GLY A 137 22.57 -1.82 -2.69
C GLY A 137 23.21 -3.14 -3.07
N PHE A 138 22.73 -4.26 -2.53
CA PHE A 138 23.21 -5.60 -2.92
C PHE A 138 23.00 -5.87 -4.42
N GLY A 139 21.84 -5.49 -4.96
CA GLY A 139 21.55 -5.62 -6.38
C GLY A 139 22.58 -4.88 -7.26
N SER A 140 23.04 -3.70 -6.83
CA SER A 140 24.02 -2.91 -7.57
C SER A 140 25.45 -3.50 -7.55
N LEU A 141 25.78 -4.26 -6.51
CA LEU A 141 27.10 -4.91 -6.36
C LEU A 141 27.22 -6.20 -7.20
N LEU A 142 26.09 -6.80 -7.57
CA LEU A 142 26.09 -8.04 -8.33
C LEU A 142 26.05 -7.77 -9.84
N GLN A 143 26.77 -8.56 -10.61
CA GLN A 143 26.70 -8.50 -12.09
C GLN A 143 25.25 -8.81 -12.55
N ASN A 144 24.61 -7.89 -13.26
CA ASN A 144 23.18 -7.96 -13.62
C ASN A 144 22.21 -8.12 -12.42
N GLY A 145 22.63 -7.74 -11.20
CA GLY A 145 21.83 -7.87 -9.96
C GLY A 145 20.59 -7.01 -9.95
N LEU A 146 20.53 -5.93 -10.74
CA LEU A 146 19.34 -5.08 -10.89
C LEU A 146 18.31 -5.65 -11.88
N SER A 147 18.51 -6.87 -12.40
CA SER A 147 17.48 -7.54 -13.20
C SER A 147 16.25 -7.85 -12.34
N PRO A 148 15.03 -7.80 -12.90
CA PRO A 148 13.78 -7.96 -12.14
C PRO A 148 13.71 -9.22 -11.28
N VAL A 149 14.16 -10.35 -11.84
CA VAL A 149 14.14 -11.64 -11.14
C VAL A 149 15.11 -11.65 -9.96
N ARG A 150 16.35 -11.15 -10.16
CA ARG A 150 17.35 -11.11 -9.08
C ARG A 150 16.96 -10.15 -7.98
N LEU A 151 16.42 -8.98 -8.31
CA LEU A 151 15.89 -8.06 -7.30
C LEU A 151 14.77 -8.69 -6.46
N ALA A 152 13.87 -9.45 -7.09
CA ALA A 152 12.83 -10.16 -6.35
C ALA A 152 13.42 -11.23 -5.41
N ILE A 153 14.42 -11.99 -5.86
CA ILE A 153 15.11 -13.00 -5.04
C ILE A 153 15.83 -12.31 -3.85
N ILE A 154 16.63 -11.28 -4.13
CA ILE A 154 17.35 -10.53 -3.09
C ILE A 154 16.36 -9.95 -2.08
N GLY A 155 15.30 -9.32 -2.58
CA GLY A 155 14.27 -8.71 -1.74
C GLY A 155 13.55 -9.73 -0.85
N THR A 156 13.22 -10.91 -1.40
CA THR A 156 12.61 -11.99 -0.62
C THR A 156 13.55 -12.52 0.47
N VAL A 157 14.82 -12.75 0.13
CA VAL A 157 15.83 -13.23 1.09
C VAL A 157 16.04 -12.22 2.22
N ILE A 158 16.27 -10.94 1.86
CA ILE A 158 16.47 -9.86 2.84
C ILE A 158 15.20 -9.64 3.67
N GLY A 159 14.02 -9.63 3.03
CA GLY A 159 12.73 -9.48 3.72
C GLY A 159 12.49 -10.61 4.73
N THR A 160 12.74 -11.86 4.33
CA THR A 160 12.63 -13.02 5.22
C THR A 160 13.63 -12.92 6.37
N PHE A 161 14.87 -12.53 6.12
CA PHE A 161 15.88 -12.31 7.13
C PHE A 161 15.45 -11.26 8.16
N LEU A 162 15.05 -10.07 7.70
CA LEU A 162 14.57 -8.99 8.57
C LEU A 162 13.34 -9.40 9.39
N SER A 163 12.40 -10.11 8.78
CA SER A 163 11.22 -10.63 9.48
C SER A 163 11.58 -11.68 10.53
N SER A 164 12.54 -12.58 10.24
CA SER A 164 13.00 -13.59 11.19
C SER A 164 13.73 -12.97 12.38
N VAL A 165 14.59 -11.98 12.12
CA VAL A 165 15.27 -11.23 13.20
C VAL A 165 14.25 -10.46 14.04
N SER A 166 13.25 -9.81 13.42
CA SER A 166 12.15 -9.15 14.13
C SER A 166 11.41 -10.11 15.06
N ALA A 167 11.06 -11.30 14.56
CA ALA A 167 10.35 -12.31 15.33
C ALA A 167 11.20 -12.83 16.50
N ALA A 168 12.49 -13.09 16.28
CA ALA A 168 13.41 -13.53 17.33
C ALA A 168 13.57 -12.46 18.43
N MET A 169 13.74 -11.20 18.05
CA MET A 169 13.82 -10.09 19.00
C MET A 169 12.51 -9.89 19.76
N ALA A 170 11.37 -9.91 19.07
CA ALA A 170 10.06 -9.81 19.71
C ALA A 170 9.82 -10.93 20.72
N SER A 171 10.28 -12.15 20.43
CA SER A 171 10.21 -13.30 21.34
C SER A 171 11.14 -13.13 22.54
N TYR A 172 12.38 -12.72 22.31
CA TYR A 172 13.39 -12.53 23.39
C TYR A 172 12.95 -11.46 24.38
N PHE A 173 12.42 -10.33 23.90
CA PHE A 173 11.92 -9.23 24.73
C PHE A 173 10.47 -9.41 25.18
N GLN A 174 9.84 -10.55 24.88
CA GLN A 174 8.47 -10.92 25.29
C GLN A 174 7.39 -9.94 24.80
N ILE A 175 7.59 -9.30 23.67
CA ILE A 175 6.63 -8.38 23.03
C ILE A 175 5.98 -8.97 21.78
N SER A 176 6.11 -10.29 21.55
CA SER A 176 5.59 -10.95 20.34
C SER A 176 4.10 -10.69 20.11
N GLN A 177 3.30 -10.62 21.17
CA GLN A 177 1.87 -10.32 21.08
C GLN A 177 1.62 -8.90 20.59
N ASN A 178 2.32 -7.91 21.12
CA ASN A 178 2.18 -6.51 20.71
C ASN A 178 2.59 -6.31 19.24
N VAL A 179 3.71 -6.92 18.86
CA VAL A 179 4.21 -6.91 17.48
C VAL A 179 3.22 -7.60 16.53
N SER A 180 2.66 -8.75 16.93
CA SER A 180 1.65 -9.46 16.14
C SER A 180 0.37 -8.65 15.98
N PHE A 181 -0.11 -8.01 17.05
CA PHE A 181 -1.28 -7.14 16.98
C PHE A 181 -1.07 -5.99 16.00
N TRP A 182 0.11 -5.37 16.03
CA TRP A 182 0.41 -4.26 15.14
C TRP A 182 0.56 -4.71 13.68
N PHE A 183 1.19 -5.89 13.43
CA PHE A 183 1.37 -6.40 12.06
C PHE A 183 0.13 -7.02 11.42
N ASN A 184 -0.85 -7.40 12.22
CA ASN A 184 -2.09 -8.01 11.70
C ASN A 184 -3.02 -7.02 11.01
N ALA A 185 -2.53 -5.81 10.67
CA ALA A 185 -3.24 -4.81 9.90
C ALA A 185 -4.65 -4.54 10.46
N LYS A 186 -4.74 -4.20 11.74
CA LYS A 186 -5.99 -3.86 12.40
C LYS A 186 -6.34 -2.39 12.14
N LEU A 187 -7.28 -2.19 11.24
CA LEU A 187 -7.83 -0.87 10.94
C LEU A 187 -8.77 -0.33 12.05
N ASP A 188 -9.27 -1.20 12.91
CA ASP A 188 -10.18 -0.85 14.01
C ASP A 188 -9.50 0.00 15.11
N GLN A 189 -8.19 -0.01 15.21
CA GLN A 189 -7.41 0.69 16.23
C GLN A 189 -6.59 1.86 15.70
N VAL A 190 -6.92 2.36 14.51
CA VAL A 190 -6.18 3.48 13.91
C VAL A 190 -6.45 4.77 14.71
N ASP A 191 -5.38 5.34 15.27
CA ASP A 191 -5.41 6.63 15.93
C ASP A 191 -5.61 7.75 14.88
N PRO A 192 -6.67 8.59 15.00
CA PRO A 192 -6.91 9.71 14.11
C PRO A 192 -5.72 10.68 14.00
N ASN A 193 -4.92 10.80 15.05
CA ASN A 193 -3.73 11.66 15.04
C ASN A 193 -2.63 11.11 14.10
N ILE A 194 -2.47 9.79 14.03
CA ILE A 194 -1.51 9.20 13.06
C ILE A 194 -1.95 9.49 11.63
N ILE A 195 -3.24 9.47 11.31
CA ILE A 195 -3.75 9.82 9.98
C ILE A 195 -3.34 11.25 9.62
N LYS A 196 -3.57 12.22 10.52
CA LYS A 196 -3.20 13.63 10.29
C LYS A 196 -1.70 13.78 10.04
N ILE A 197 -0.87 13.06 10.79
CA ILE A 197 0.59 13.10 10.64
C ILE A 197 1.05 12.46 9.35
N THR A 198 0.40 11.40 8.88
CA THR A 198 0.80 10.66 7.68
C THR A 198 0.39 11.35 6.39
N ILE A 199 -0.66 12.17 6.37
CA ILE A 199 -1.13 12.88 5.18
C ILE A 199 -0.03 13.69 4.48
N PRO A 200 0.77 14.55 5.15
CA PRO A 200 1.83 15.31 4.49
C PRO A 200 2.86 14.41 3.80
N PHE A 201 3.28 13.34 4.46
CA PHE A 201 4.24 12.40 3.88
C PHE A 201 3.67 11.64 2.69
N GLY A 202 2.39 11.21 2.78
CA GLY A 202 1.69 10.60 1.67
C GLY A 202 1.55 11.54 0.47
N ILE A 203 1.23 12.82 0.70
CA ILE A 203 1.15 13.85 -0.35
C ILE A 203 2.50 14.03 -1.03
N ILE A 204 3.60 14.10 -0.28
CA ILE A 204 4.96 14.18 -0.84
C ILE A 204 5.23 12.97 -1.73
N GLY A 205 4.91 11.76 -1.27
CA GLY A 205 5.06 10.53 -2.05
C GLY A 205 4.25 10.55 -3.35
N ILE A 206 2.98 11.00 -3.29
CA ILE A 206 2.12 11.12 -4.48
C ILE A 206 2.66 12.16 -5.46
N ILE A 207 3.07 13.33 -4.98
CA ILE A 207 3.63 14.40 -5.82
C ILE A 207 4.87 13.88 -6.54
N LEU A 208 5.81 13.23 -5.84
CA LEU A 208 6.99 12.63 -6.44
C LEU A 208 6.60 11.60 -7.52
N ALA A 209 5.62 10.72 -7.24
CA ALA A 209 5.12 9.74 -8.20
C ALA A 209 4.58 10.40 -9.48
N LEU A 210 3.76 11.44 -9.33
CA LEU A 210 3.14 12.14 -10.47
C LEU A 210 4.18 12.90 -11.30
N LEU A 211 5.16 13.55 -10.67
CA LEU A 211 6.24 14.27 -11.35
C LEU A 211 7.05 13.34 -12.27
N ILE A 212 7.30 12.10 -11.84
CA ILE A 212 8.09 11.14 -12.62
C ILE A 212 7.23 10.23 -13.52
N SER A 213 5.92 10.38 -13.55
CA SER A 213 4.99 9.48 -14.24
C SER A 213 5.34 9.26 -15.71
N LYS A 214 5.61 10.34 -16.46
CA LYS A 214 6.04 10.27 -17.87
C LYS A 214 7.39 9.55 -18.00
N SER A 215 8.31 9.80 -17.09
CA SER A 215 9.62 9.17 -17.07
C SER A 215 9.53 7.67 -16.79
N ILE A 216 8.62 7.25 -15.91
CA ILE A 216 8.33 5.84 -15.66
C ILE A 216 7.69 5.18 -16.89
N THR A 217 6.82 5.89 -17.63
CA THR A 217 6.28 5.36 -18.90
C THR A 217 7.39 5.01 -19.88
N ILE A 218 8.35 5.92 -20.09
CA ILE A 218 9.50 5.67 -20.98
C ILE A 218 10.38 4.54 -20.42
N LEU A 219 10.68 4.56 -19.13
CA LEU A 219 11.52 3.54 -18.49
C LEU A 219 10.89 2.13 -18.58
N SER A 220 9.56 2.05 -18.55
CA SER A 220 8.85 0.78 -18.70
C SER A 220 8.98 0.15 -20.09
N LEU A 221 9.32 0.91 -21.13
CA LEU A 221 9.60 0.42 -22.48
C LEU A 221 11.00 -0.22 -22.60
N GLY A 222 11.91 0.11 -21.70
CA GLY A 222 13.26 -0.42 -21.65
C GLY A 222 14.27 0.61 -21.18
N GLU A 223 15.31 0.13 -20.47
CA GLU A 223 16.36 1.02 -19.98
C GLU A 223 17.20 1.61 -21.12
N GLU A 224 17.52 0.79 -22.13
CA GLU A 224 18.26 1.22 -23.33
C GLU A 224 17.46 2.27 -24.13
N VAL A 225 16.15 2.03 -24.32
CA VAL A 225 15.25 3.00 -24.97
C VAL A 225 15.21 4.31 -24.18
N SER A 226 15.13 4.22 -22.87
CA SER A 226 15.09 5.37 -21.98
C SER A 226 16.38 6.21 -22.06
N ILE A 227 17.55 5.54 -22.09
CA ILE A 227 18.86 6.19 -22.22
C ILE A 227 19.00 6.86 -23.61
N ASN A 228 18.59 6.16 -24.68
CA ASN A 228 18.65 6.69 -26.05
C ASN A 228 17.74 7.92 -26.23
N LEU A 229 16.67 8.02 -25.47
CA LEU A 229 15.81 9.21 -25.39
C LEU A 229 16.36 10.31 -24.47
N GLY A 230 17.59 10.18 -23.97
CA GLY A 230 18.26 11.18 -23.14
C GLY A 230 17.81 11.21 -21.67
N GLN A 231 17.09 10.18 -21.21
CA GLN A 231 16.58 10.15 -19.85
C GLN A 231 17.68 9.77 -18.83
N ARG A 232 17.72 10.47 -17.71
CA ARG A 232 18.61 10.14 -16.57
C ARG A 232 17.99 9.02 -15.73
N THR A 233 18.10 7.78 -16.22
CA THR A 233 17.44 6.59 -15.63
C THR A 233 17.76 6.40 -14.15
N LYS A 234 19.00 6.65 -13.72
CA LYS A 234 19.41 6.57 -12.30
C LYS A 234 18.63 7.54 -11.42
N LEU A 235 18.45 8.79 -11.87
CA LEU A 235 17.67 9.79 -11.14
C LEU A 235 16.19 9.41 -11.06
N VAL A 236 15.62 8.95 -12.16
CA VAL A 236 14.22 8.50 -12.20
C VAL A 236 13.98 7.33 -11.25
N LYS A 237 14.86 6.32 -11.26
CA LYS A 237 14.81 5.19 -10.33
C LYS A 237 14.95 5.65 -8.88
N ALA A 238 15.87 6.57 -8.58
CA ALA A 238 16.05 7.10 -7.22
C ALA A 238 14.81 7.85 -6.73
N MET A 239 14.21 8.70 -7.57
CA MET A 239 12.95 9.40 -7.23
C MET A 239 11.78 8.43 -7.06
N ALA A 240 11.71 7.37 -7.88
CA ALA A 240 10.69 6.34 -7.73
C ALA A 240 10.83 5.60 -6.40
N ILE A 241 12.05 5.19 -6.03
CA ILE A 241 12.33 4.55 -4.74
C ILE A 241 11.98 5.48 -3.59
N LEU A 242 12.34 6.76 -3.67
CA LEU A 242 12.00 7.76 -2.65
C LEU A 242 10.48 7.90 -2.49
N SER A 243 9.74 7.99 -3.59
CA SER A 243 8.27 7.99 -3.56
C SER A 243 7.71 6.72 -2.90
N VAL A 244 8.23 5.55 -3.26
CA VAL A 244 7.84 4.25 -2.67
C VAL A 244 8.12 4.23 -1.16
N ILE A 245 9.25 4.76 -0.70
CA ILE A 245 9.59 4.86 0.73
C ILE A 245 8.56 5.71 1.46
N PHE A 246 8.23 6.90 0.94
CA PHE A 246 7.21 7.76 1.53
C PHE A 246 5.85 7.06 1.60
N LEU A 247 5.37 6.52 0.50
CA LEU A 247 4.05 5.90 0.42
C LEU A 247 3.96 4.61 1.23
N THR A 248 4.93 3.69 1.08
CA THR A 248 4.92 2.41 1.80
C THR A 248 5.22 2.61 3.29
N GLY A 249 6.17 3.48 3.63
CA GLY A 249 6.50 3.79 5.02
C GLY A 249 5.30 4.37 5.78
N THR A 250 4.57 5.29 5.16
CA THR A 250 3.33 5.83 5.76
C THR A 250 2.22 4.79 5.84
N ALA A 251 2.04 3.95 4.81
CA ALA A 251 1.04 2.88 4.83
C ALA A 251 1.32 1.87 5.95
N VAL A 252 2.59 1.45 6.11
CA VAL A 252 3.00 0.52 7.18
C VAL A 252 2.87 1.16 8.56
N ALA A 253 3.16 2.45 8.71
CA ALA A 253 2.97 3.16 9.98
C ALA A 253 1.50 3.26 10.41
N LEU A 254 0.58 3.38 9.43
CA LEU A 254 -0.87 3.47 9.69
C LEU A 254 -1.46 2.13 10.12
N VAL A 255 -1.14 1.05 9.41
CA VAL A 255 -1.93 -0.20 9.48
C VAL A 255 -1.04 -1.45 9.59
N GLY A 256 0.28 -1.32 9.54
CA GLY A 256 1.17 -2.46 9.48
C GLY A 256 1.30 -3.06 8.08
N LYS A 257 1.51 -4.38 8.00
CA LYS A 257 1.74 -5.07 6.72
C LYS A 257 0.44 -5.43 6.01
N VAL A 258 0.20 -4.85 4.83
CA VAL A 258 -0.90 -5.24 3.93
C VAL A 258 -0.32 -5.78 2.64
N GLY A 259 -0.63 -7.04 2.33
CA GLY A 259 -0.17 -7.72 1.11
C GLY A 259 -1.11 -7.53 -0.08
N PHE A 260 -0.61 -7.90 -1.26
CA PHE A 260 -1.33 -8.03 -2.52
C PHE A 260 -1.86 -6.75 -3.18
N VAL A 261 -2.23 -5.70 -2.46
CA VAL A 261 -2.77 -4.44 -3.04
C VAL A 261 -1.83 -3.86 -4.09
N GLY A 262 -0.56 -3.66 -3.73
CA GLY A 262 0.47 -3.13 -4.64
C GLY A 262 0.87 -4.06 -5.79
N LEU A 263 0.40 -5.30 -5.78
CA LEU A 263 0.62 -6.27 -6.85
C LEU A 263 -0.56 -6.31 -7.81
N ILE A 264 -1.77 -6.41 -7.27
CA ILE A 264 -3.00 -6.67 -8.02
C ILE A 264 -3.51 -5.41 -8.68
N ILE A 265 -3.63 -4.33 -7.91
CA ILE A 265 -4.29 -3.11 -8.37
C ILE A 265 -3.59 -2.46 -9.56
N PRO A 266 -2.25 -2.30 -9.57
CA PRO A 266 -1.58 -1.77 -10.76
C PRO A 266 -1.76 -2.64 -11.99
N HIS A 267 -1.84 -3.97 -11.81
CA HIS A 267 -2.07 -4.90 -12.90
C HIS A 267 -3.47 -4.72 -13.50
N ILE A 268 -4.50 -4.70 -12.67
CA ILE A 268 -5.89 -4.44 -13.09
C ILE A 268 -5.98 -3.07 -13.78
N THR A 269 -5.40 -2.04 -13.17
CA THR A 269 -5.41 -0.68 -13.69
C THR A 269 -4.80 -0.61 -15.09
N ARG A 270 -3.63 -1.26 -15.28
CA ARG A 270 -2.97 -1.31 -16.59
C ARG A 270 -3.79 -2.07 -17.63
N PHE A 271 -4.47 -3.13 -17.25
CA PHE A 271 -5.35 -3.86 -18.14
C PHE A 271 -6.50 -2.99 -18.66
N ILE A 272 -7.05 -2.14 -17.80
CA ILE A 272 -8.19 -1.26 -18.14
C ILE A 272 -7.72 -0.05 -18.94
N ILE A 273 -6.62 0.62 -18.52
CA ILE A 273 -6.21 1.94 -19.00
C ILE A 273 -5.14 1.85 -20.09
N GLY A 274 -4.26 0.86 -20.02
CA GLY A 274 -3.08 0.73 -20.89
C GLY A 274 -1.79 0.98 -20.14
N VAL A 275 -0.74 1.48 -20.82
CA VAL A 275 0.64 1.51 -20.31
C VAL A 275 1.16 2.90 -19.91
N ASP A 276 0.35 3.95 -20.02
CA ASP A 276 0.77 5.31 -19.69
C ASP A 276 0.64 5.57 -18.18
N TYR A 277 1.78 5.73 -17.52
CA TYR A 277 1.85 5.95 -16.06
C TYR A 277 1.26 7.29 -15.61
N LYS A 278 1.10 8.25 -16.51
CA LYS A 278 0.36 9.49 -16.22
C LYS A 278 -1.07 9.18 -15.75
N TRP A 279 -1.68 8.15 -16.33
CA TRP A 279 -3.03 7.72 -16.00
C TRP A 279 -3.05 6.54 -15.03
N ILE A 280 -2.07 5.63 -15.13
CA ILE A 280 -1.99 4.45 -14.24
C ILE A 280 -1.88 4.89 -12.78
N LEU A 281 -0.99 5.85 -12.44
CA LEU A 281 -0.76 6.22 -11.05
C LEU A 281 -2.00 6.77 -10.35
N PRO A 282 -2.70 7.80 -10.87
CA PRO A 282 -3.89 8.33 -10.21
C PRO A 282 -5.04 7.32 -10.17
N CYS A 283 -5.26 6.57 -11.26
CA CYS A 283 -6.33 5.57 -11.29
C CYS A 283 -6.03 4.38 -10.37
N ALA A 284 -4.77 3.92 -10.28
CA ALA A 284 -4.37 2.89 -9.33
C ALA A 284 -4.58 3.36 -7.89
N GLY A 285 -4.30 4.64 -7.59
CA GLY A 285 -4.59 5.23 -6.29
C GLY A 285 -6.07 5.14 -5.92
N VAL A 286 -6.95 5.56 -6.81
CA VAL A 286 -8.41 5.50 -6.60
C VAL A 286 -8.89 4.05 -6.44
N ILE A 287 -8.54 3.19 -7.40
CA ILE A 287 -8.98 1.78 -7.39
C ILE A 287 -8.44 1.06 -6.16
N GLY A 288 -7.17 1.33 -5.78
CA GLY A 288 -6.54 0.72 -4.61
C GLY A 288 -7.16 1.16 -3.29
N GLY A 289 -7.48 2.45 -3.17
CA GLY A 289 -8.19 2.98 -2.00
C GLY A 289 -9.56 2.35 -1.84
N VAL A 290 -10.38 2.38 -2.88
CA VAL A 290 -11.72 1.76 -2.89
C VAL A 290 -11.63 0.26 -2.63
N PHE A 291 -10.71 -0.45 -3.28
CA PHE A 291 -10.50 -1.89 -3.07
C PHE A 291 -10.19 -2.22 -1.61
N LEU A 292 -9.24 -1.53 -0.99
CA LEU A 292 -8.87 -1.82 0.39
C LEU A 292 -9.99 -1.47 1.38
N ALA A 293 -10.71 -0.36 1.14
CA ALA A 293 -11.85 0.00 1.97
C ALA A 293 -13.01 -1.02 1.84
N LEU A 294 -13.26 -1.57 0.65
CA LEU A 294 -14.22 -2.67 0.48
C LEU A 294 -13.74 -3.97 1.14
N CYS A 295 -12.43 -4.29 1.06
CA CYS A 295 -11.85 -5.41 1.80
C CYS A 295 -12.02 -5.23 3.32
N ASP A 296 -11.90 -4.01 3.83
CA ASP A 296 -12.16 -3.70 5.24
C ASP A 296 -13.63 -3.94 5.63
N VAL A 297 -14.56 -3.53 4.79
CA VAL A 297 -15.99 -3.83 5.02
C VAL A 297 -16.21 -5.34 5.03
N LEU A 298 -15.68 -6.07 4.05
CA LEU A 298 -15.79 -7.53 3.98
C LEU A 298 -15.18 -8.22 5.20
N SER A 299 -14.05 -7.71 5.73
CA SER A 299 -13.35 -8.28 6.87
C SER A 299 -14.21 -8.39 8.14
N ARG A 300 -15.23 -7.53 8.25
CA ARG A 300 -16.17 -7.48 9.38
C ARG A 300 -17.25 -8.56 9.32
N PHE A 301 -17.45 -9.18 8.15
CA PHE A 301 -18.49 -10.20 7.93
C PHE A 301 -17.94 -11.62 7.87
N VAL A 302 -16.65 -11.79 7.50
CA VAL A 302 -16.03 -13.11 7.26
C VAL A 302 -16.08 -14.01 8.50
N ASN A 303 -15.92 -13.46 9.70
CA ASN A 303 -15.88 -14.22 10.96
C ASN A 303 -16.71 -13.55 12.06
N TYR A 304 -17.91 -13.07 11.70
CA TYR A 304 -18.80 -12.40 12.66
C TYR A 304 -19.06 -13.24 13.92
N PRO A 305 -19.00 -12.68 15.17
CA PRO A 305 -18.85 -11.27 15.49
C PRO A 305 -17.40 -10.77 15.60
N PHE A 306 -16.41 -11.59 15.33
CA PHE A 306 -15.00 -11.24 15.38
C PHE A 306 -14.53 -10.62 14.07
N GLU A 307 -13.67 -9.62 14.13
CA GLU A 307 -13.11 -8.98 12.95
C GLU A 307 -11.90 -9.77 12.42
N THR A 308 -11.93 -10.05 11.11
CA THR A 308 -10.81 -10.70 10.42
C THR A 308 -9.76 -9.66 10.07
N PRO A 309 -8.44 -9.90 10.29
CA PRO A 309 -7.40 -9.00 9.80
C PRO A 309 -7.52 -8.75 8.31
N ILE A 310 -7.42 -7.48 7.87
CA ILE A 310 -7.62 -7.10 6.46
C ILE A 310 -6.62 -7.79 5.52
N GLY A 311 -5.41 -8.10 6.01
CA GLY A 311 -4.40 -8.86 5.27
C GLY A 311 -4.86 -10.26 4.86
N VAL A 312 -5.74 -10.90 5.65
CA VAL A 312 -6.34 -12.20 5.30
C VAL A 312 -7.30 -12.02 4.13
N VAL A 313 -8.16 -11.01 4.17
CA VAL A 313 -9.13 -10.74 3.11
C VAL A 313 -8.43 -10.38 1.79
N THR A 314 -7.42 -9.50 1.85
CA THR A 314 -6.64 -9.16 0.65
C THR A 314 -5.87 -10.37 0.10
N SER A 315 -5.42 -11.29 0.96
CA SER A 315 -4.77 -12.54 0.53
C SER A 315 -5.75 -13.53 -0.10
N LEU A 316 -6.95 -13.68 0.48
CA LEU A 316 -8.00 -14.55 -0.08
C LEU A 316 -8.42 -14.13 -1.50
N ILE A 317 -8.42 -12.83 -1.79
CA ILE A 317 -8.68 -12.30 -3.12
C ILE A 317 -7.41 -12.37 -3.99
N GLY A 318 -6.27 -12.05 -3.37
CA GLY A 318 -4.99 -11.88 -4.05
C GLY A 318 -4.39 -13.17 -4.58
N ILE A 319 -4.40 -14.22 -3.78
CA ILE A 319 -3.78 -15.51 -4.15
C ILE A 319 -4.48 -16.14 -5.38
N PRO A 320 -5.81 -16.29 -5.43
CA PRO A 320 -6.48 -16.82 -6.62
C PRO A 320 -6.23 -15.97 -7.87
N PHE A 321 -6.28 -14.63 -7.73
CA PHE A 321 -5.99 -13.72 -8.84
C PHE A 321 -4.55 -13.90 -9.36
N PHE A 322 -3.58 -14.03 -8.46
CA PHE A 322 -2.18 -14.23 -8.82
C PHE A 322 -1.95 -15.57 -9.52
N LEU A 323 -2.54 -16.64 -9.01
CA LEU A 323 -2.48 -17.98 -9.65
C LEU A 323 -3.13 -17.99 -11.05
N TYR A 324 -4.25 -17.29 -11.20
CA TYR A 324 -4.87 -17.09 -12.50
C TYR A 324 -3.93 -16.37 -13.49
N LEU A 325 -3.25 -15.30 -13.04
CA LEU A 325 -2.28 -14.57 -13.87
C LEU A 325 -1.11 -15.43 -14.33
N ILE A 326 -0.56 -16.26 -13.46
CA ILE A 326 0.55 -17.15 -13.79
C ILE A 326 0.09 -18.16 -14.85
N ARG A 327 -1.11 -18.73 -14.68
CA ARG A 327 -1.67 -19.72 -15.62
C ARG A 327 -1.90 -19.13 -17.02
N THR A 328 -2.46 -17.93 -17.11
CA THR A 328 -2.80 -17.32 -18.41
C THR A 328 -1.56 -16.81 -19.17
N ARG A 329 -0.52 -16.35 -18.48
CA ARG A 329 0.71 -15.87 -19.13
C ARG A 329 1.79 -16.95 -19.30
N GLY A 330 1.73 -18.05 -18.56
CA GLY A 330 2.61 -19.21 -18.74
C GLY A 330 2.36 -19.93 -20.07
N GLY A 331 1.17 -19.81 -20.65
CA GLY A 331 0.82 -20.42 -21.94
C GLY A 331 1.34 -19.66 -23.18
N GLU A 332 1.61 -18.36 -23.07
CA GLU A 332 2.09 -17.55 -24.22
C GLU A 332 3.60 -17.72 -24.55
N ARG A 333 4.35 -18.49 -23.76
CA ARG A 333 5.78 -18.78 -24.01
C ARG A 333 6.04 -20.09 -24.77
N HIS A 334 5.01 -20.81 -25.18
CA HIS A 334 5.10 -22.09 -25.92
C HIS A 334 4.31 -22.10 -27.24
N ALA A 335 4.00 -20.93 -27.82
CA ALA A 335 3.44 -20.82 -29.16
C ALA A 335 4.36 -20.00 -30.07
#